data_b440c7aeb59cebb4f816bd46f89fb27e
#
_entry.id   b440c7aeb59cebb4f816bd46f89fb27e
#
_cell.length_a   1.000
_cell.length_b   1.000
_cell.length_c   1.000
_cell.angle_alpha   90.00
_cell.angle_beta   90.00
_cell.angle_gamma   90.00
#
_symmetry.space_group_name_H-M   'P 1'
#
loop_
_entity.id
_entity.type
_entity.pdbx_description
1 polymer ?
#
loop_
_entity_poly.entity_id
_entity_poly.type
_entity_poly.pdbx_seq_one_letter_code
_entity_poly.pdbx_strand_id
1 'polypeptide(L)'
;GPSGAVDLQIIVNNLYADVSQGNVRYNIATKADIAIIATAKNGNKMNKNYRASYSVEGAFQASNKNIADAVNSVLTDTIADMAQDTSIHDFIKQNAR
;
A
#
# COMPACT_ATOMS: atom_id res chain seq x y z
N GLY A 1 -17.42 5.29 7.71
CA GLY A 1 -18.72 5.50 7.14
C GLY A 1 -19.53 6.50 7.93
N PRO A 2 -20.67 6.95 7.40
CA PRO A 2 -21.44 8.00 8.05
C PRO A 2 -21.96 7.60 9.42
N SER A 3 -22.16 6.35 9.66
CA SER A 3 -22.58 5.86 10.96
C SER A 3 -21.42 5.46 11.85
N GLY A 4 -20.20 5.54 11.34
CA GLY A 4 -19.02 5.15 12.08
C GLY A 4 -18.56 6.21 13.06
N ALA A 5 -17.96 5.79 14.15
CA ALA A 5 -17.36 6.66 15.12
C ALA A 5 -15.94 7.09 14.71
N VAL A 6 -15.38 6.46 13.71
CA VAL A 6 -14.01 6.72 13.23
C VAL A 6 -14.03 6.83 11.72
N ASP A 7 -13.47 7.93 11.22
CA ASP A 7 -13.27 8.14 9.79
C ASP A 7 -11.89 7.64 9.40
N LEU A 8 -11.83 6.91 8.29
CA LEU A 8 -10.57 6.43 7.74
C LEU A 8 -10.31 7.13 6.42
N GLN A 9 -9.10 7.65 6.28
CA GLN A 9 -8.62 8.25 5.04
C GLN A 9 -7.39 7.51 4.57
N ILE A 10 -7.40 7.07 3.33
CA ILE A 10 -6.28 6.37 2.72
C ILE A 10 -5.58 7.33 1.77
N ILE A 11 -4.29 7.51 1.96
CA ILE A 11 -3.47 8.39 1.14
C ILE A 11 -2.37 7.58 0.49
N VAL A 12 -2.33 7.58 -0.83
CA VAL A 12 -1.23 6.96 -1.58
C VAL A 12 -0.15 8.02 -1.72
N ASN A 13 0.88 7.93 -0.88
CA ASN A 13 1.99 8.87 -0.92
C ASN A 13 2.92 8.59 -2.09
N ASN A 14 3.11 7.33 -2.41
CA ASN A 14 4.00 6.94 -3.48
C ASN A 14 3.58 5.57 -4.00
N LEU A 15 3.54 5.45 -5.31
CA LEU A 15 3.29 4.17 -5.97
C LEU A 15 3.91 4.27 -7.35
N TYR A 16 4.97 3.49 -7.59
CA TYR A 16 5.64 3.56 -8.87
C TYR A 16 6.33 2.26 -9.23
N ALA A 17 6.61 2.11 -10.51
CA ALA A 17 7.39 1.02 -11.05
C ALA A 17 8.56 1.63 -11.83
N ASP A 18 9.76 1.15 -11.53
CA ASP A 18 10.98 1.56 -12.21
C ASP A 18 11.47 0.39 -13.05
N VAL A 19 11.53 0.58 -14.36
CA VAL A 19 11.87 -0.48 -15.29
C VAL A 19 13.28 -0.24 -15.80
N SER A 20 14.17 -1.21 -15.54
CA SER A 20 15.53 -1.21 -16.09
C SER A 20 15.60 -2.26 -17.19
N GLN A 21 16.06 -1.85 -18.36
CA GLN A 21 16.10 -2.71 -19.54
C GLN A 21 17.54 -2.93 -19.96
N GLY A 22 17.98 -4.20 -19.93
CA GLY A 22 19.28 -4.58 -20.46
C GLY A 22 19.12 -5.23 -21.85
N ASN A 23 20.20 -5.84 -22.34
CA ASN A 23 20.19 -6.47 -23.66
C ASN A 23 19.37 -7.76 -23.69
N VAL A 24 19.43 -8.53 -22.60
CA VAL A 24 18.78 -9.85 -22.52
C VAL A 24 17.85 -9.99 -21.32
N ARG A 25 17.83 -9.02 -20.44
CA ARG A 25 17.06 -9.07 -19.21
C ARG A 25 16.42 -7.73 -18.91
N TYR A 26 15.34 -7.79 -18.16
CA TYR A 26 14.74 -6.58 -17.58
C TYR A 26 14.59 -6.76 -16.07
N ASN A 27 14.51 -5.66 -15.37
CA ASN A 27 14.18 -5.62 -13.97
C ASN A 27 13.08 -4.58 -13.75
N ILE A 28 12.06 -4.96 -12.98
CA ILE A 28 11.00 -4.04 -12.58
C ILE A 28 11.05 -3.94 -11.07
N ALA A 29 11.35 -2.75 -10.57
CA ALA A 29 11.35 -2.46 -9.13
C ALA A 29 10.15 -1.60 -8.81
N THR A 30 9.32 -2.04 -7.88
CA THR A 30 8.12 -1.31 -7.48
C THR A 30 8.18 -0.94 -6.02
N LYS A 31 7.56 0.20 -5.70
CA LYS A 31 7.41 0.64 -4.32
C LYS A 31 6.02 1.21 -4.11
N ALA A 32 5.48 0.95 -2.93
CA ALA A 32 4.23 1.54 -2.49
C ALA A 32 4.44 2.14 -1.09
N ASP A 33 3.92 3.33 -0.90
CA ASP A 33 3.91 4.01 0.40
C ASP A 33 2.50 4.55 0.59
N ILE A 34 1.77 3.93 1.50
CA ILE A 34 0.37 4.25 1.74
C ILE A 34 0.21 4.63 3.21
N ALA A 35 -0.46 5.74 3.46
CA ALA A 35 -0.78 6.18 4.80
C ALA A 35 -2.27 6.01 5.07
N ILE A 36 -2.59 5.63 6.30
CA ILE A 36 -3.97 5.65 6.79
C ILE A 36 -4.05 6.65 7.93
N ILE A 37 -5.02 7.53 7.83
CA ILE A 37 -5.34 8.48 8.89
C ILE A 37 -6.71 8.09 9.45
N ALA A 38 -6.75 7.74 10.72
CA ALA A 38 -7.97 7.45 11.43
C ALA A 38 -8.31 8.62 12.35
N THR A 39 -9.50 9.14 12.23
CA THR A 39 -9.96 10.27 13.05
C THR A 39 -11.24 9.89 13.77
N ALA A 40 -11.21 9.91 15.09
CA ALA A 40 -12.36 9.62 15.92
C ALA A 40 -13.19 10.87 16.14
N LYS A 41 -14.46 10.70 16.45
CA LYS A 41 -15.37 11.80 16.75
C LYS A 41 -14.91 12.64 17.94
N ASN A 42 -14.22 12.01 18.88
CA ASN A 42 -13.70 12.71 20.06
C ASN A 42 -12.43 13.54 19.79
N GLY A 43 -11.96 13.56 18.53
CA GLY A 43 -10.78 14.30 18.15
C GLY A 43 -9.48 13.49 18.14
N ASN A 44 -9.50 12.27 18.62
CA ASN A 44 -8.32 11.42 18.59
C ASN A 44 -7.98 11.07 17.15
N LYS A 45 -6.69 11.08 16.83
CA LYS A 45 -6.17 10.73 15.51
C LYS A 45 -5.06 9.73 15.60
N MET A 46 -4.95 8.91 14.57
CA MET A 46 -3.88 7.95 14.43
C MET A 46 -3.41 7.94 12.99
N ASN A 47 -2.11 7.95 12.79
CA ASN A 47 -1.50 7.83 11.47
C ASN A 47 -0.67 6.57 11.42
N LYS A 48 -0.82 5.81 10.35
CA LYS A 48 0.01 4.64 10.09
C LYS A 48 0.48 4.67 8.65
N ASN A 49 1.75 4.35 8.45
CA ASN A 49 2.34 4.22 7.13
C ASN A 49 2.65 2.76 6.86
N TYR A 50 2.36 2.34 5.64
CA TYR A 50 2.67 1.00 5.15
C TYR A 50 3.50 1.14 3.89
N ARG A 51 4.64 0.47 3.89
CA ARG A 51 5.56 0.50 2.76
C ARG A 51 5.86 -0.92 2.34
N ALA A 52 5.88 -1.11 1.05
CA ALA A 52 6.27 -2.38 0.47
C ALA A 52 7.11 -2.12 -0.77
N SER A 53 7.97 -3.05 -1.08
CA SER A 53 8.73 -3.04 -2.32
C SER A 53 8.71 -4.43 -2.91
N TYR A 54 8.75 -4.50 -4.23
CA TYR A 54 8.72 -5.75 -4.96
C TYR A 54 9.54 -5.59 -6.23
N SER A 55 10.42 -6.55 -6.48
CA SER A 55 11.24 -6.55 -7.68
C SER A 55 11.09 -7.86 -8.41
N VAL A 56 11.04 -7.79 -9.72
CA VAL A 56 10.97 -8.98 -10.57
C VAL A 56 11.94 -8.80 -11.72
N GLU A 57 12.60 -9.89 -12.08
CA GLU A 57 13.47 -9.95 -13.25
C GLU A 57 12.88 -10.92 -14.27
N GLY A 58 13.10 -10.61 -15.52
CA GLY A 58 12.64 -11.48 -16.59
C GLY A 58 13.57 -11.42 -17.79
N ALA A 59 13.28 -12.28 -18.78
CA ALA A 59 14.05 -12.36 -19.99
C ALA A 59 13.49 -11.42 -21.05
N PHE A 60 14.39 -10.87 -21.83
CA PHE A 60 14.11 -10.02 -22.98
C PHE A 60 13.51 -8.67 -22.58
N GLN A 61 12.28 -8.40 -22.94
CA GLN A 61 11.68 -7.08 -22.77
C GLN A 61 10.49 -7.15 -21.82
N ALA A 62 10.41 -6.17 -20.92
CA ALA A 62 9.25 -6.05 -20.03
C ALA A 62 8.02 -5.66 -20.84
N SER A 63 6.93 -6.39 -20.67
CA SER A 63 5.65 -6.05 -21.27
C SER A 63 4.82 -5.21 -20.31
N ASN A 64 3.77 -4.58 -20.84
CA ASN A 64 2.82 -3.86 -20.00
C ASN A 64 2.19 -4.78 -18.95
N LYS A 65 1.96 -6.04 -19.31
CA LYS A 65 1.44 -7.02 -18.36
C LYS A 65 2.43 -7.29 -17.23
N ASN A 66 3.72 -7.42 -17.53
CA ASN A 66 4.74 -7.62 -16.51
C ASN A 66 4.77 -6.46 -15.53
N ILE A 67 4.69 -5.24 -16.02
CA ILE A 67 4.70 -4.04 -15.19
C ILE A 67 3.45 -3.99 -14.33
N ALA A 68 2.28 -4.25 -14.92
CA ALA A 68 1.02 -4.27 -14.19
C ALA A 68 1.01 -5.34 -13.09
N ASP A 69 1.53 -6.53 -13.39
CA ASP A 69 1.61 -7.61 -12.42
C ASP A 69 2.51 -7.22 -11.24
N ALA A 70 3.63 -6.55 -11.51
CA ALA A 70 4.54 -6.10 -10.46
C ALA A 70 3.88 -5.04 -9.56
N VAL A 71 3.18 -4.08 -10.15
CA VAL A 71 2.46 -3.06 -9.39
C VAL A 71 1.35 -3.70 -8.55
N ASN A 72 0.60 -4.63 -9.13
CA ASN A 72 -0.45 -5.34 -8.40
C ASN A 72 0.13 -6.15 -7.24
N SER A 73 1.32 -6.73 -7.41
CA SER A 73 1.96 -7.50 -6.34
C SER A 73 2.35 -6.61 -5.16
N VAL A 74 2.95 -5.45 -5.43
CA VAL A 74 3.35 -4.54 -4.36
C VAL A 74 2.13 -3.95 -3.65
N LEU A 75 1.05 -3.68 -4.38
CA LEU A 75 -0.20 -3.23 -3.77
C LEU A 75 -0.83 -4.31 -2.91
N THR A 76 -0.84 -5.55 -3.39
CA THR A 76 -1.37 -6.68 -2.65
C THR A 76 -0.61 -6.87 -1.33
N ASP A 77 0.72 -6.80 -1.38
CA ASP A 77 1.54 -6.92 -0.18
C ASP A 77 1.25 -5.80 0.82
N THR A 78 1.11 -4.58 0.32
CA THR A 78 0.81 -3.42 1.17
C THR A 78 -0.56 -3.58 1.83
N ILE A 79 -1.56 -3.99 1.07
CA ILE A 79 -2.92 -4.19 1.59
C ILE A 79 -2.93 -5.34 2.61
N ALA A 80 -2.17 -6.40 2.36
CA ALA A 80 -2.06 -7.51 3.31
C ALA A 80 -1.45 -7.05 4.63
N ASP A 81 -0.41 -6.21 4.59
CA ASP A 81 0.18 -5.64 5.79
C ASP A 81 -0.82 -4.78 6.57
N MET A 82 -1.60 -3.97 5.85
CA MET A 82 -2.65 -3.16 6.47
C MET A 82 -3.70 -4.04 7.14
N ALA A 83 -4.11 -5.12 6.49
CA ALA A 83 -5.13 -6.03 7.02
C ALA A 83 -4.66 -6.79 8.25
N GLN A 84 -3.36 -7.03 8.36
CA GLN A 84 -2.77 -7.74 9.50
C GLN A 84 -2.41 -6.82 10.66
N ASP A 85 -2.40 -5.51 10.45
CA ASP A 85 -2.04 -4.55 11.49
C ASP A 85 -3.21 -4.33 12.42
N THR A 86 -3.06 -4.76 13.67
CA THR A 86 -4.10 -4.63 14.67
C THR A 86 -4.21 -3.22 15.23
N SER A 87 -3.22 -2.35 14.98
CA SER A 87 -3.20 -0.99 15.54
C SER A 87 -4.41 -0.18 15.14
N ILE A 88 -4.79 -0.23 13.85
CA ILE A 88 -5.96 0.49 13.34
C ILE A 88 -7.23 -0.11 13.92
N HIS A 89 -7.31 -1.42 13.94
CA HIS A 89 -8.46 -2.13 14.49
C HIS A 89 -8.66 -1.77 15.98
N ASP A 90 -7.57 -1.77 16.74
CA ASP A 90 -7.61 -1.40 18.16
C ASP A 90 -8.03 0.05 18.35
N PHE A 91 -7.52 0.95 17.53
CA PHE A 91 -7.91 2.36 17.56
C PHE A 91 -9.41 2.53 17.32
N ILE A 92 -9.94 1.83 16.32
CA ILE A 92 -11.38 1.87 16.02
C ILE A 92 -12.17 1.35 17.22
N LYS A 93 -11.75 0.23 17.78
CA LYS A 93 -12.40 -0.38 18.93
C LYS A 93 -12.45 0.53 20.14
N GLN A 94 -11.33 1.20 20.42
CA GLN A 94 -11.21 2.10 21.57
C GLN A 94 -12.03 3.37 21.43
N ASN A 95 -12.29 3.80 20.20
CA ASN A 95 -12.93 5.09 19.92
C ASN A 95 -14.31 4.97 19.28
N ALA A 96 -14.85 3.76 19.17
CA ALA A 96 -16.12 3.48 18.48
C ALA A 96 -17.33 3.55 19.41
N ARG A 97 -17.29 4.39 20.43
CA ARG A 97 -18.41 4.50 21.39
C ARG A 97 -19.09 5.84 21.30
#